data_84c7e728a703b4bc2476df02613bd791
#
_entry.id   84c7e728a703b4bc2476df02613bd791
#
_cell.length_a   1.000
_cell.length_b   1.000
_cell.length_c   1.000
_cell.angle_alpha   90.00
_cell.angle_beta   90.00
_cell.angle_gamma   90.00
#
_symmetry.space_group_name_H-M   'P 1'
#
loop_
_entity.id
_entity.type
_entity.pdbx_description
1 polymer ?
#
loop_
_entity_poly.entity_id
_entity_poly.type
_entity_poly.pdbx_seq_one_letter_code
_entity_poly.pdbx_strand_id
1 'polypeptide(L)'
;MAYDNILKNLKQTPPRELNDHILVIDAMNMLIRSFSLLKAMSPTGHHIGGLIGFLRSLGYVTRIFEPTRIIIVWDGKGGSGNRQNIDPNYKAHRANTRITHWGLYDTKAEETEALVGQLFRTKDYLECLPVHQIMMEKLEADDIIAYLAKEASKTKKKLTIISSDKDFLQLVNKNISVYAPIKKKTFTPENIKEEIKVHPKNYNIVKALLGDNSDGLRGVKGLGIKTIVNEFPDVVNHPGTDLDYIYHTAKNQLDGKKIFAKIIHEWKRVETNYKLMDLHQSVLDDKEKNTILNIIKQDIPDLQAGAFLHLLDNDKIEGVTKNTEGWLENFRQLTVFKK
;
A
#
# COMPACT_ATOMS: atom_id res chain seq x y z
N MET A 1 12.75 22.45 38.15
CA MET A 1 11.78 23.11 37.23
C MET A 1 11.76 22.50 35.85
N ALA A 2 12.89 22.31 35.12
CA ALA A 2 12.83 21.68 33.77
C ALA A 2 12.49 20.17 33.82
N TYR A 3 13.06 19.41 34.76
CA TYR A 3 12.79 18.00 34.96
C TYR A 3 11.36 17.71 35.43
N ASP A 4 10.78 18.56 36.28
CA ASP A 4 9.39 18.40 36.75
C ASP A 4 8.36 18.62 35.66
N ASN A 5 8.66 19.52 34.70
CA ASN A 5 7.81 19.70 33.52
C ASN A 5 7.91 18.52 32.53
N ILE A 6 9.09 17.91 32.40
CA ILE A 6 9.29 16.71 31.58
C ILE A 6 8.53 15.53 32.21
N LEU A 7 8.64 15.32 33.50
CA LEU A 7 7.91 14.29 34.25
C LEU A 7 6.39 14.50 34.25
N LYS A 8 5.91 15.74 34.31
CA LYS A 8 4.48 16.07 34.17
C LYS A 8 3.96 15.80 32.78
N ASN A 9 4.73 16.11 31.75
CA ASN A 9 4.36 15.83 30.35
C ASN A 9 4.37 14.33 30.05
N LEU A 10 5.28 13.54 30.63
CA LEU A 10 5.29 12.07 30.52
C LEU A 10 4.08 11.42 31.21
N LYS A 11 3.55 12.04 32.26
CA LYS A 11 2.36 11.54 32.96
C LYS A 11 1.03 11.93 32.31
N GLN A 12 1.02 12.80 31.28
CA GLN A 12 -0.20 13.27 30.62
C GLN A 12 -0.55 12.53 29.34
N THR A 13 0.39 11.72 28.80
CA THR A 13 0.08 10.90 27.64
C THR A 13 -0.56 9.60 28.13
N PRO A 14 -1.83 9.32 27.79
CA PRO A 14 -2.43 8.04 28.17
C PRO A 14 -1.61 6.89 27.61
N PRO A 15 -1.50 5.77 28.33
CA PRO A 15 -0.79 4.60 27.84
C PRO A 15 -1.41 4.18 26.49
N ARG A 16 -0.54 3.91 25.51
CA ARG A 16 -0.99 3.45 24.18
C ARG A 16 -1.53 2.02 24.31
N GLU A 17 -2.63 1.77 23.62
CA GLU A 17 -3.28 0.47 23.60
C GLU A 17 -3.08 -0.24 22.26
N LEU A 18 -3.34 -1.54 22.27
CA LEU A 18 -3.36 -2.34 21.04
C LEU A 18 -4.35 -1.73 20.03
N ASN A 19 -3.93 -1.65 18.77
CA ASN A 19 -4.66 -1.03 17.65
C ASN A 19 -4.80 0.51 17.71
N ASP A 20 -4.13 1.22 18.59
CA ASP A 20 -4.17 2.69 18.57
C ASP A 20 -3.47 3.26 17.34
N HIS A 21 -2.41 2.60 16.89
CA HIS A 21 -1.75 2.91 15.62
C HIS A 21 -1.42 1.62 14.87
N ILE A 22 -2.17 1.33 13.82
CA ILE A 22 -1.97 0.16 12.96
C ILE A 22 -1.09 0.55 11.78
N LEU A 23 0.00 -0.19 11.57
CA LEU A 23 0.81 -0.08 10.37
C LEU A 23 0.42 -1.19 9.41
N VAL A 24 0.01 -0.84 8.20
CA VAL A 24 -0.37 -1.80 7.15
C VAL A 24 0.63 -1.71 6.01
N ILE A 25 1.27 -2.84 5.70
CA ILE A 25 2.31 -2.93 4.68
C ILE A 25 1.73 -3.57 3.43
N ASP A 26 1.79 -2.87 2.31
CA ASP A 26 1.63 -3.44 0.98
C ASP A 26 2.90 -4.25 0.65
N ALA A 27 2.79 -5.57 0.84
CA ALA A 27 3.95 -6.44 0.87
C ALA A 27 4.56 -6.64 -0.52
N MET A 28 3.73 -6.83 -1.56
CA MET A 28 4.25 -7.01 -2.91
C MET A 28 4.92 -5.74 -3.43
N ASN A 29 4.34 -4.56 -3.17
CA ASN A 29 4.95 -3.28 -3.53
C ASN A 29 6.33 -3.11 -2.85
N MET A 30 6.43 -3.43 -1.57
CA MET A 30 7.71 -3.34 -0.83
C MET A 30 8.73 -4.36 -1.32
N LEU A 31 8.32 -5.62 -1.56
CA LEU A 31 9.21 -6.72 -1.98
C LEU A 31 9.74 -6.48 -3.41
N ILE A 32 8.85 -6.25 -4.37
CA ILE A 32 9.23 -6.04 -5.78
C ILE A 32 10.15 -4.83 -5.91
N ARG A 33 9.84 -3.74 -5.22
CA ARG A 33 10.70 -2.56 -5.20
C ARG A 33 12.09 -2.87 -4.62
N SER A 34 12.15 -3.58 -3.51
CA SER A 34 13.40 -3.97 -2.87
C SER A 34 14.22 -4.88 -3.78
N PHE A 35 13.57 -5.87 -4.37
CA PHE A 35 14.16 -6.78 -5.34
C PHE A 35 14.75 -6.02 -6.54
N SER A 36 13.99 -5.06 -7.09
CA SER A 36 14.41 -4.31 -8.27
C SER A 36 15.55 -3.31 -8.03
N LEU A 37 15.66 -2.78 -6.81
CA LEU A 37 16.65 -1.74 -6.48
C LEU A 37 17.95 -2.29 -5.88
N LEU A 38 17.88 -3.41 -5.16
CA LEU A 38 19.02 -3.92 -4.41
C LEU A 38 19.61 -5.16 -5.09
N LYS A 39 20.89 -5.07 -5.47
CA LYS A 39 21.68 -6.18 -6.00
C LYS A 39 22.45 -6.90 -4.86
N ALA A 40 21.83 -7.03 -3.68
CA ALA A 40 22.47 -7.71 -2.57
C ALA A 40 22.57 -9.22 -2.86
N MET A 41 23.78 -9.77 -2.65
CA MET A 41 24.07 -11.19 -2.84
C MET A 41 24.34 -11.83 -1.49
N SER A 42 23.90 -13.08 -1.31
CA SER A 42 24.36 -13.90 -0.20
C SER A 42 25.81 -14.32 -0.42
N PRO A 43 26.55 -14.76 0.62
CA PRO A 43 27.88 -15.34 0.46
C PRO A 43 27.91 -16.55 -0.48
N THR A 44 26.79 -17.22 -0.69
CA THR A 44 26.65 -18.34 -1.63
C THR A 44 26.34 -17.92 -3.06
N GLY A 45 26.30 -16.60 -3.34
CA GLY A 45 26.09 -16.07 -4.69
C GLY A 45 24.64 -15.95 -5.12
N HIS A 46 23.67 -16.10 -4.21
CA HIS A 46 22.24 -15.90 -4.54
C HIS A 46 21.82 -14.46 -4.33
N HIS A 47 21.01 -13.93 -5.24
CA HIS A 47 20.40 -12.62 -5.10
C HIS A 47 19.38 -12.63 -3.96
N ILE A 48 19.55 -11.75 -2.97
CA ILE A 48 18.72 -11.62 -1.77
C ILE A 48 18.18 -10.19 -1.58
N GLY A 49 18.25 -9.36 -2.63
CA GLY A 49 17.91 -7.93 -2.55
C GLY A 49 16.49 -7.67 -2.11
N GLY A 50 15.53 -8.48 -2.57
CA GLY A 50 14.11 -8.38 -2.18
C GLY A 50 13.93 -8.63 -0.69
N LEU A 51 14.41 -9.77 -0.21
CA LEU A 51 14.34 -10.18 1.19
C LEU A 51 14.97 -9.14 2.13
N ILE A 52 16.24 -8.84 1.91
CA ILE A 52 16.99 -7.92 2.80
C ILE A 52 16.42 -6.50 2.74
N GLY A 53 16.06 -6.03 1.55
CA GLY A 53 15.46 -4.71 1.39
C GLY A 53 14.08 -4.60 2.04
N PHE A 54 13.27 -5.67 1.96
CA PHE A 54 11.99 -5.74 2.67
C PHE A 54 12.20 -5.65 4.18
N LEU A 55 13.04 -6.51 4.76
CA LEU A 55 13.30 -6.53 6.20
C LEU A 55 13.87 -5.20 6.70
N ARG A 56 14.82 -4.60 5.97
CA ARG A 56 15.36 -3.26 6.30
C ARG A 56 14.29 -2.19 6.28
N SER A 57 13.44 -2.20 5.26
CA SER A 57 12.34 -1.25 5.12
C SER A 57 11.32 -1.43 6.24
N LEU A 58 10.97 -2.67 6.57
CA LEU A 58 10.04 -2.98 7.66
C LEU A 58 10.56 -2.47 9.00
N GLY A 59 11.82 -2.78 9.36
CA GLY A 59 12.41 -2.28 10.60
C GLY A 59 12.51 -0.75 10.65
N TYR A 60 12.80 -0.11 9.51
CA TYR A 60 12.82 1.34 9.41
C TYR A 60 11.44 1.96 9.70
N VAL A 61 10.38 1.48 9.04
CA VAL A 61 9.03 2.03 9.25
C VAL A 61 8.49 1.70 10.63
N THR A 62 8.82 0.53 11.20
CA THR A 62 8.47 0.18 12.58
C THR A 62 9.07 1.19 13.56
N ARG A 63 10.34 1.54 13.38
CA ARG A 63 11.04 2.51 14.23
C ARG A 63 10.48 3.92 14.13
N ILE A 64 10.17 4.40 12.92
CA ILE A 64 9.73 5.81 12.74
C ILE A 64 8.27 6.03 13.08
N PHE A 65 7.43 5.01 12.96
CA PHE A 65 6.00 5.11 13.23
C PHE A 65 5.60 4.57 14.60
N GLU A 66 6.47 3.78 15.24
CA GLU A 66 6.20 3.17 16.56
C GLU A 66 4.77 2.61 16.65
N PRO A 67 4.36 1.70 15.74
CA PRO A 67 3.00 1.19 15.72
C PRO A 67 2.68 0.36 16.95
N THR A 68 1.39 0.18 17.23
CA THR A 68 0.91 -0.78 18.23
C THR A 68 0.45 -2.10 17.62
N ARG A 69 0.37 -2.19 16.29
CA ARG A 69 0.14 -3.40 15.50
C ARG A 69 0.72 -3.24 14.10
N ILE A 70 1.26 -4.32 13.56
CA ILE A 70 1.71 -4.39 12.16
C ILE A 70 0.93 -5.48 11.45
N ILE A 71 0.42 -5.17 10.25
CA ILE A 71 -0.27 -6.09 9.36
C ILE A 71 0.42 -6.06 8.01
N ILE A 72 0.90 -7.20 7.56
CA ILE A 72 1.52 -7.40 6.25
C ILE A 72 0.46 -7.98 5.32
N VAL A 73 0.17 -7.30 4.21
CA VAL A 73 -0.86 -7.74 3.27
C VAL A 73 -0.21 -8.14 1.95
N TRP A 74 -0.46 -9.38 1.53
CA TRP A 74 0.03 -9.97 0.29
C TRP A 74 -1.07 -10.09 -0.74
N ASP A 75 -0.72 -9.95 -2.02
CA ASP A 75 -1.63 -10.30 -3.11
C ASP A 75 -1.93 -11.80 -3.08
N GLY A 76 -3.19 -12.15 -3.21
CA GLY A 76 -3.61 -13.54 -3.31
C GLY A 76 -3.45 -14.09 -4.72
N LYS A 77 -3.35 -15.41 -4.83
CA LYS A 77 -3.33 -16.08 -6.12
C LYS A 77 -4.59 -15.73 -6.91
N GLY A 78 -4.42 -15.21 -8.15
CA GLY A 78 -5.53 -14.79 -9.00
C GLY A 78 -6.21 -13.48 -8.53
N GLY A 79 -5.54 -12.67 -7.72
CA GLY A 79 -6.08 -11.42 -7.15
C GLY A 79 -6.69 -10.47 -8.18
N SER A 80 -6.03 -10.30 -9.32
CA SER A 80 -6.53 -9.42 -10.40
C SER A 80 -7.74 -9.96 -11.17
N GLY A 81 -8.18 -11.19 -10.89
CA GLY A 81 -9.26 -11.87 -11.64
C GLY A 81 -10.58 -11.09 -11.64
N ASN A 82 -10.97 -10.52 -10.51
CA ASN A 82 -12.19 -9.73 -10.42
C ASN A 82 -12.14 -8.49 -11.32
N ARG A 83 -11.02 -7.79 -11.37
CA ARG A 83 -10.81 -6.62 -12.23
C ARG A 83 -10.66 -7.01 -13.69
N GLN A 84 -10.01 -8.13 -14.00
CA GLN A 84 -9.89 -8.67 -15.37
C GLN A 84 -11.24 -9.13 -15.94
N ASN A 85 -12.19 -9.54 -15.13
CA ASN A 85 -13.56 -9.82 -15.55
C ASN A 85 -14.29 -8.53 -16.01
N ILE A 86 -13.91 -7.35 -15.49
CA ILE A 86 -14.46 -6.06 -15.91
C ILE A 86 -13.75 -5.55 -17.15
N ASP A 87 -12.40 -5.62 -17.18
CA ASP A 87 -11.57 -5.30 -18.35
C ASP A 87 -10.41 -6.31 -18.46
N PRO A 88 -10.42 -7.20 -19.48
CA PRO A 88 -9.36 -8.17 -19.72
C PRO A 88 -7.96 -7.55 -19.93
N ASN A 89 -7.88 -6.27 -20.27
CA ASN A 89 -6.61 -5.56 -20.45
C ASN A 89 -5.99 -5.09 -19.13
N TYR A 90 -6.74 -5.16 -18.02
CA TYR A 90 -6.24 -4.75 -16.70
C TYR A 90 -4.99 -5.54 -16.33
N LYS A 91 -3.87 -4.83 -16.14
CA LYS A 91 -2.54 -5.38 -15.82
C LYS A 91 -2.00 -6.43 -16.84
N ALA A 92 -2.64 -6.64 -18.01
CA ALA A 92 -2.26 -7.66 -18.98
C ALA A 92 -0.81 -7.48 -19.50
N HIS A 93 -0.34 -6.24 -19.64
CA HIS A 93 1.00 -5.92 -20.09
C HIS A 93 2.10 -6.34 -19.10
N ARG A 94 1.76 -6.57 -17.81
CA ARG A 94 2.74 -6.98 -16.78
C ARG A 94 3.35 -8.35 -17.07
N ALA A 95 2.66 -9.22 -17.82
CA ALA A 95 3.20 -10.51 -18.25
C ALA A 95 4.42 -10.39 -19.17
N ASN A 96 4.55 -9.26 -19.90
CA ASN A 96 5.62 -9.01 -20.87
C ASN A 96 6.72 -8.08 -20.33
N THR A 97 6.90 -7.99 -19.02
CA THR A 97 7.92 -7.11 -18.43
C THR A 97 9.33 -7.63 -18.72
N ARG A 98 10.25 -6.69 -19.00
CA ARG A 98 11.67 -7.00 -19.22
C ARG A 98 12.33 -7.49 -17.94
N ILE A 99 13.44 -8.22 -18.08
CA ILE A 99 14.33 -8.55 -16.94
C ILE A 99 14.80 -7.25 -16.30
N THR A 100 14.67 -7.16 -14.99
CA THR A 100 15.12 -5.99 -14.20
C THR A 100 16.62 -6.07 -13.93
N HIS A 101 17.11 -7.29 -13.62
CA HIS A 101 18.50 -7.55 -13.30
C HIS A 101 19.16 -8.42 -14.37
N TRP A 102 19.19 -7.91 -15.61
CA TRP A 102 19.81 -8.61 -16.77
C TRP A 102 21.26 -9.01 -16.57
N GLY A 103 21.98 -8.46 -15.60
CA GLY A 103 23.34 -8.88 -15.22
C GLY A 103 23.38 -9.99 -14.16
N LEU A 104 22.23 -10.44 -13.63
CA LEU A 104 22.12 -11.51 -12.64
C LEU A 104 21.32 -12.71 -13.14
N TYR A 105 20.43 -12.50 -14.12
CA TYR A 105 19.53 -13.52 -14.66
C TYR A 105 19.63 -13.53 -16.18
N ASP A 106 19.65 -14.70 -16.78
CA ASP A 106 19.68 -14.87 -18.23
C ASP A 106 18.27 -14.82 -18.82
N THR A 107 17.27 -15.24 -18.05
CA THR A 107 15.87 -15.29 -18.49
C THR A 107 14.92 -14.61 -17.51
N LYS A 108 13.76 -14.17 -18.02
CA LYS A 108 12.69 -13.64 -17.17
C LYS A 108 12.10 -14.70 -16.24
N ALA A 109 12.13 -15.96 -16.65
CA ALA A 109 11.68 -17.08 -15.83
C ALA A 109 12.55 -17.23 -14.57
N GLU A 110 13.87 -17.21 -14.72
CA GLU A 110 14.82 -17.27 -13.59
C GLU A 110 14.64 -16.10 -12.64
N GLU A 111 14.52 -14.86 -13.18
CA GLU A 111 14.26 -13.69 -12.35
C GLU A 111 12.94 -13.82 -11.56
N THR A 112 11.90 -14.36 -12.20
CA THR A 112 10.60 -14.57 -11.57
C THR A 112 10.67 -15.65 -10.49
N GLU A 113 11.37 -16.76 -10.75
CA GLU A 113 11.59 -17.82 -9.78
C GLU A 113 12.36 -17.30 -8.55
N ALA A 114 13.40 -16.51 -8.77
CA ALA A 114 14.16 -15.88 -7.69
C ALA A 114 13.29 -14.91 -6.85
N LEU A 115 12.43 -14.12 -7.50
CA LEU A 115 11.49 -13.24 -6.80
C LEU A 115 10.50 -14.05 -5.95
N VAL A 116 9.93 -15.12 -6.52
CA VAL A 116 8.98 -16.00 -5.81
C VAL A 116 9.68 -16.69 -4.65
N GLY A 117 10.90 -17.18 -4.82
CA GLY A 117 11.70 -17.76 -3.74
C GLY A 117 11.92 -16.76 -2.59
N GLN A 118 12.28 -15.51 -2.93
CA GLN A 118 12.45 -14.46 -1.93
C GLN A 118 11.13 -14.05 -1.25
N LEU A 119 9.99 -14.13 -1.97
CA LEU A 119 8.66 -13.91 -1.38
C LEU A 119 8.38 -14.94 -0.27
N PHE A 120 8.50 -16.22 -0.58
CA PHE A 120 8.24 -17.27 0.41
C PHE A 120 9.22 -17.16 1.58
N ARG A 121 10.51 -16.93 1.28
CA ARG A 121 11.51 -16.78 2.34
C ARG A 121 11.24 -15.55 3.21
N THR A 122 10.76 -14.44 2.64
CA THR A 122 10.34 -13.26 3.42
C THR A 122 9.20 -13.61 4.37
N LYS A 123 8.22 -14.42 3.93
CA LYS A 123 7.13 -14.87 4.80
C LYS A 123 7.63 -15.70 5.98
N ASP A 124 8.61 -16.61 5.76
CA ASP A 124 9.21 -17.40 6.85
C ASP A 124 9.85 -16.48 7.91
N TYR A 125 10.60 -15.46 7.49
CA TYR A 125 11.18 -14.48 8.42
C TYR A 125 10.12 -13.69 9.18
N LEU A 126 9.01 -13.34 8.52
CA LEU A 126 7.90 -12.60 9.13
C LEU A 126 7.14 -13.44 10.16
N GLU A 127 7.10 -14.78 10.03
CA GLU A 127 6.53 -15.68 11.03
C GLU A 127 7.28 -15.65 12.35
N CYS A 128 8.55 -15.24 12.33
CA CYS A 128 9.35 -15.05 13.55
C CYS A 128 9.12 -13.69 14.23
N LEU A 129 8.36 -12.79 13.60
CA LEU A 129 8.12 -11.43 14.10
C LEU A 129 6.72 -11.24 14.67
N PRO A 130 6.51 -10.29 15.58
CA PRO A 130 5.20 -9.99 16.14
C PRO A 130 4.31 -9.20 15.15
N VAL A 131 4.10 -9.75 13.96
CA VAL A 131 3.33 -9.17 12.88
C VAL A 131 2.27 -10.15 12.37
N HIS A 132 1.13 -9.64 11.91
CA HIS A 132 0.15 -10.47 11.23
C HIS A 132 0.40 -10.46 9.73
N GLN A 133 0.21 -11.60 9.07
CA GLN A 133 0.22 -11.72 7.63
C GLN A 133 -1.18 -12.04 7.10
N ILE A 134 -1.63 -11.32 6.08
CA ILE A 134 -2.89 -11.57 5.39
C ILE A 134 -2.62 -11.83 3.92
N MET A 135 -3.12 -12.95 3.40
CA MET A 135 -3.14 -13.30 1.99
C MET A 135 -4.44 -14.05 1.73
N MET A 136 -5.26 -13.56 0.80
CA MET A 136 -6.54 -14.18 0.47
C MET A 136 -6.62 -14.44 -1.03
N GLU A 137 -6.94 -15.67 -1.42
CA GLU A 137 -7.07 -16.03 -2.84
C GLU A 137 -8.10 -15.14 -3.54
N LYS A 138 -7.84 -14.84 -4.80
CA LYS A 138 -8.67 -14.00 -5.69
C LYS A 138 -8.87 -12.54 -5.23
N LEU A 139 -8.12 -12.08 -4.22
CA LEU A 139 -8.12 -10.69 -3.78
C LEU A 139 -6.74 -10.05 -4.00
N GLU A 140 -6.74 -8.80 -4.44
CA GLU A 140 -5.55 -7.97 -4.41
C GLU A 140 -5.32 -7.41 -3.00
N ALA A 141 -4.06 -7.15 -2.67
CA ALA A 141 -3.71 -6.51 -1.39
C ALA A 141 -4.45 -5.17 -1.21
N ASP A 142 -4.67 -4.44 -2.31
CA ASP A 142 -5.35 -3.14 -2.32
C ASP A 142 -6.76 -3.21 -1.70
N ASP A 143 -7.52 -4.27 -2.01
CA ASP A 143 -8.89 -4.45 -1.53
C ASP A 143 -8.90 -4.71 -0.02
N ILE A 144 -7.96 -5.52 0.46
CA ILE A 144 -7.81 -5.85 1.89
C ILE A 144 -7.36 -4.60 2.65
N ILE A 145 -6.36 -3.86 2.13
CA ILE A 145 -5.84 -2.63 2.73
C ILE A 145 -6.92 -1.56 2.80
N ALA A 146 -7.71 -1.39 1.73
CA ALA A 146 -8.81 -0.44 1.70
C ALA A 146 -9.89 -0.79 2.74
N TYR A 147 -10.20 -2.07 2.92
CA TYR A 147 -11.13 -2.50 3.94
C TYR A 147 -10.60 -2.24 5.36
N LEU A 148 -9.32 -2.56 5.64
CA LEU A 148 -8.67 -2.25 6.91
C LEU A 148 -8.71 -0.75 7.21
N ALA A 149 -8.44 0.10 6.23
CA ALA A 149 -8.49 1.56 6.37
C ALA A 149 -9.92 2.05 6.68
N LYS A 150 -10.92 1.47 6.02
CA LYS A 150 -12.34 1.78 6.28
C LYS A 150 -12.73 1.43 7.72
N GLU A 151 -12.34 0.25 8.22
CA GLU A 151 -12.65 -0.18 9.57
C GLU A 151 -11.90 0.64 10.64
N ALA A 152 -10.62 0.98 10.39
CA ALA A 152 -9.87 1.88 11.26
C ALA A 152 -10.53 3.26 11.35
N SER A 153 -11.03 3.81 10.24
CA SER A 153 -11.75 5.08 10.22
C SER A 153 -13.05 5.04 11.02
N LYS A 154 -13.82 3.95 10.92
CA LYS A 154 -15.08 3.75 11.69
C LYS A 154 -14.81 3.70 13.20
N THR A 155 -13.74 3.02 13.60
CA THR A 155 -13.36 2.87 15.00
C THR A 155 -12.49 4.01 15.52
N LYS A 156 -12.23 5.04 14.69
CA LYS A 156 -11.37 6.20 14.99
C LYS A 156 -9.93 5.82 15.38
N LYS A 157 -9.45 4.67 14.95
CA LYS A 157 -8.06 4.23 15.16
C LYS A 157 -7.16 4.82 14.06
N LYS A 158 -5.90 5.11 14.39
CA LYS A 158 -4.92 5.56 13.41
C LYS A 158 -4.43 4.38 12.58
N LEU A 159 -4.32 4.56 11.27
CA LEU A 159 -3.73 3.58 10.37
C LEU A 159 -2.81 4.29 9.38
N THR A 160 -1.60 3.76 9.25
CA THR A 160 -0.64 4.22 8.23
C THR A 160 -0.42 3.11 7.21
N ILE A 161 -0.73 3.38 5.96
CA ILE A 161 -0.46 2.48 4.81
C ILE A 161 0.96 2.74 4.35
N ILE A 162 1.77 1.70 4.23
CA ILE A 162 3.13 1.76 3.68
C ILE A 162 3.10 1.21 2.27
N SER A 163 3.05 2.09 1.30
CA SER A 163 3.08 1.75 -0.13
C SER A 163 3.53 2.96 -0.96
N SER A 164 4.16 2.66 -2.10
CA SER A 164 4.46 3.67 -3.13
C SER A 164 3.33 3.81 -4.14
N ASP A 165 2.28 2.99 -4.03
CA ASP A 165 1.12 3.07 -4.88
C ASP A 165 0.29 4.31 -4.55
N LYS A 166 -0.01 5.09 -5.59
CA LYS A 166 -0.78 6.33 -5.45
C LYS A 166 -2.27 6.08 -5.28
N ASP A 167 -2.75 4.87 -5.57
CA ASP A 167 -4.17 4.54 -5.45
C ASP A 167 -4.65 4.65 -4.01
N PHE A 168 -3.79 4.34 -3.05
CA PHE A 168 -4.09 4.52 -1.63
C PHE A 168 -4.28 5.99 -1.21
N LEU A 169 -3.83 6.96 -2.03
CA LEU A 169 -4.01 8.38 -1.70
C LEU A 169 -5.49 8.79 -1.62
N GLN A 170 -6.40 8.07 -2.29
CA GLN A 170 -7.84 8.28 -2.17
C GLN A 170 -8.38 7.97 -0.77
N LEU A 171 -7.67 7.13 0.02
CA LEU A 171 -8.09 6.71 1.36
C LEU A 171 -7.69 7.67 2.47
N VAL A 172 -6.81 8.65 2.17
CA VAL A 172 -6.28 9.58 3.17
C VAL A 172 -7.39 10.41 3.81
N ASN A 173 -7.43 10.38 5.13
CA ASN A 173 -8.35 11.15 5.96
C ASN A 173 -7.75 11.37 7.36
N LYS A 174 -8.50 11.96 8.30
CA LYS A 174 -8.03 12.27 9.66
C LYS A 174 -7.46 11.07 10.44
N ASN A 175 -7.83 9.85 10.07
CA ASN A 175 -7.39 8.62 10.71
C ASN A 175 -6.39 7.83 9.87
N ILE A 176 -6.39 8.03 8.54
CA ILE A 176 -5.61 7.27 7.58
C ILE A 176 -4.56 8.15 6.94
N SER A 177 -3.32 7.71 7.00
CA SER A 177 -2.19 8.31 6.28
C SER A 177 -1.54 7.28 5.36
N VAL A 178 -0.81 7.76 4.35
CA VAL A 178 -0.02 6.92 3.44
C VAL A 178 1.44 7.37 3.49
N TYR A 179 2.33 6.46 3.79
CA TYR A 179 3.77 6.69 3.70
C TYR A 179 4.32 6.09 2.40
N ALA A 180 4.88 6.94 1.55
CA ALA A 180 5.55 6.53 0.33
C ALA A 180 7.06 6.38 0.56
N PRO A 181 7.59 5.15 0.67
CA PRO A 181 9.00 4.91 1.02
C PRO A 181 9.99 5.52 0.02
N ILE A 182 9.64 5.57 -1.27
CA ILE A 182 10.50 6.17 -2.31
C ILE A 182 10.68 7.67 -2.07
N LYS A 183 9.60 8.36 -1.76
CA LYS A 183 9.61 9.82 -1.51
C LYS A 183 10.03 10.16 -0.08
N LYS A 184 10.08 9.17 0.81
CA LYS A 184 10.22 9.35 2.27
C LYS A 184 9.23 10.37 2.81
N LYS A 185 8.00 10.37 2.28
CA LYS A 185 6.95 11.36 2.57
C LYS A 185 5.71 10.67 3.11
N THR A 186 5.16 11.20 4.19
CA THR A 186 3.84 10.82 4.69
C THR A 186 2.80 11.76 4.12
N PHE A 187 1.77 11.21 3.47
CA PHE A 187 0.61 11.94 3.00
C PHE A 187 -0.47 11.91 4.07
N THR A 188 -0.89 13.09 4.48
CA THR A 188 -1.91 13.34 5.49
C THR A 188 -2.94 14.33 4.91
N PRO A 189 -4.11 14.54 5.56
CA PRO A 189 -5.09 15.52 5.07
C PRO A 189 -4.53 16.92 4.84
N GLU A 190 -3.51 17.30 5.63
CA GLU A 190 -2.91 18.65 5.58
C GLU A 190 -2.07 18.89 4.32
N ASN A 191 -1.42 17.83 3.80
CA ASN A 191 -0.45 17.98 2.73
C ASN A 191 -0.82 17.27 1.42
N ILE A 192 -1.82 16.40 1.43
CA ILE A 192 -2.14 15.56 0.27
C ILE A 192 -2.65 16.36 -0.93
N LYS A 193 -3.38 17.45 -0.69
CA LYS A 193 -3.93 18.28 -1.75
C LYS A 193 -2.83 18.91 -2.64
N GLU A 194 -1.65 19.12 -2.09
CA GLU A 194 -0.48 19.59 -2.87
C GLU A 194 -0.01 18.53 -3.88
N GLU A 195 -0.15 17.25 -3.54
CA GLU A 195 0.27 16.13 -4.40
C GLU A 195 -0.76 15.83 -5.49
N ILE A 196 -2.02 15.61 -5.09
CA ILE A 196 -3.06 15.11 -6.00
C ILE A 196 -3.96 16.22 -6.59
N LYS A 197 -3.85 17.46 -6.11
CA LYS A 197 -4.55 18.69 -6.58
C LYS A 197 -6.07 18.68 -6.37
N VAL A 198 -6.63 17.66 -5.82
CA VAL A 198 -8.08 17.47 -5.57
C VAL A 198 -8.32 17.00 -4.14
N HIS A 199 -9.59 16.90 -3.74
CA HIS A 199 -9.93 16.26 -2.48
C HIS A 199 -9.62 14.74 -2.55
N PRO A 200 -9.03 14.10 -1.51
CA PRO A 200 -8.68 12.68 -1.55
C PRO A 200 -9.83 11.78 -1.99
N LYS A 201 -11.03 11.98 -1.46
CA LYS A 201 -12.24 11.19 -1.82
C LYS A 201 -12.62 11.25 -3.31
N ASN A 202 -12.09 12.22 -4.04
CA ASN A 202 -12.37 12.42 -5.47
C ASN A 202 -11.19 12.00 -6.34
N TYR A 203 -10.12 11.48 -5.73
CA TYR A 203 -8.92 11.13 -6.48
C TYR A 203 -9.15 9.99 -7.48
N ASN A 204 -10.03 9.05 -7.18
CA ASN A 204 -10.45 8.01 -8.10
C ASN A 204 -11.12 8.57 -9.37
N ILE A 205 -11.90 9.67 -9.28
CA ILE A 205 -12.45 10.37 -10.47
C ILE A 205 -11.32 10.88 -11.36
N VAL A 206 -10.31 11.53 -10.75
CA VAL A 206 -9.15 12.03 -11.49
C VAL A 206 -8.42 10.88 -12.19
N LYS A 207 -8.19 9.76 -11.50
CA LYS A 207 -7.55 8.58 -12.08
C LYS A 207 -8.39 7.95 -13.18
N ALA A 208 -9.71 7.88 -13.02
CA ALA A 208 -10.62 7.38 -14.05
C ALA A 208 -10.53 8.20 -15.35
N LEU A 209 -10.44 9.51 -15.23
CA LEU A 209 -10.32 10.45 -16.35
C LEU A 209 -8.92 10.42 -16.99
N LEU A 210 -7.85 10.37 -16.20
CA LEU A 210 -6.47 10.39 -16.69
C LEU A 210 -5.97 9.01 -17.11
N GLY A 211 -6.59 7.94 -16.60
CA GLY A 211 -6.11 6.56 -16.73
C GLY A 211 -4.94 6.26 -15.81
N ASP A 212 -4.45 5.03 -15.88
CA ASP A 212 -3.26 4.55 -15.20
C ASP A 212 -2.43 3.65 -16.10
N ASN A 213 -1.26 4.15 -16.51
CA ASN A 213 -0.35 3.39 -17.38
C ASN A 213 0.24 2.16 -16.69
N SER A 214 0.37 2.18 -15.35
CA SER A 214 0.91 1.05 -14.58
C SER A 214 -0.06 -0.13 -14.55
N ASP A 215 -1.34 0.12 -14.74
CA ASP A 215 -2.41 -0.88 -14.82
C ASP A 215 -2.89 -1.13 -16.26
N GLY A 216 -2.31 -0.42 -17.23
CA GLY A 216 -2.71 -0.53 -18.64
C GLY A 216 -4.01 0.21 -18.98
N LEU A 217 -4.49 1.05 -18.08
CA LEU A 217 -5.75 1.77 -18.23
C LEU A 217 -5.54 3.11 -18.93
N ARG A 218 -6.15 3.27 -20.11
CA ARG A 218 -6.08 4.51 -20.89
C ARG A 218 -7.09 5.52 -20.36
N GLY A 219 -6.67 6.77 -20.21
CA GLY A 219 -7.55 7.89 -19.92
C GLY A 219 -8.07 8.62 -21.17
N VAL A 220 -8.77 9.73 -20.95
CA VAL A 220 -9.26 10.62 -22.00
C VAL A 220 -8.10 11.37 -22.66
N LYS A 221 -7.92 11.18 -23.96
CA LYS A 221 -6.77 11.74 -24.71
C LYS A 221 -6.72 13.27 -24.68
N GLY A 222 -5.63 13.80 -24.13
CA GLY A 222 -5.38 15.26 -24.05
C GLY A 222 -6.00 15.92 -22.83
N LEU A 223 -6.59 15.14 -21.91
CA LEU A 223 -7.02 15.61 -20.61
C LEU A 223 -5.82 15.52 -19.63
N GLY A 224 -5.64 16.56 -18.84
CA GLY A 224 -4.62 16.62 -17.80
C GLY A 224 -5.18 17.14 -16.49
N ILE A 225 -4.46 16.94 -15.40
CA ILE A 225 -4.90 17.37 -14.07
C ILE A 225 -5.25 18.86 -14.00
N LYS A 226 -4.49 19.72 -14.69
CA LYS A 226 -4.78 21.16 -14.73
C LYS A 226 -6.16 21.46 -15.34
N THR A 227 -6.52 20.73 -16.39
CA THR A 227 -7.83 20.87 -17.03
C THR A 227 -8.93 20.39 -16.09
N ILE A 228 -8.73 19.25 -15.41
CA ILE A 228 -9.72 18.72 -14.44
C ILE A 228 -9.99 19.74 -13.34
N VAL A 229 -8.92 20.28 -12.74
CA VAL A 229 -9.02 21.27 -11.65
C VAL A 229 -9.76 22.55 -12.10
N ASN A 230 -9.53 23.01 -13.33
CA ASN A 230 -10.13 24.24 -13.84
C ASN A 230 -11.58 24.05 -14.29
N GLU A 231 -11.88 22.93 -14.94
CA GLU A 231 -13.20 22.71 -15.55
C GLU A 231 -14.20 22.00 -14.62
N PHE A 232 -13.71 21.36 -13.56
CA PHE A 232 -14.51 20.60 -12.59
C PHE A 232 -14.17 21.02 -11.14
N PRO A 233 -14.49 22.26 -10.72
CA PRO A 233 -14.07 22.80 -9.43
C PRO A 233 -14.60 22.01 -8.24
N ASP A 234 -15.73 21.31 -8.35
CA ASP A 234 -16.30 20.51 -7.27
C ASP A 234 -15.41 19.31 -6.93
N VAL A 235 -14.67 18.76 -7.90
CA VAL A 235 -13.69 17.70 -7.65
C VAL A 235 -12.58 18.17 -6.70
N VAL A 236 -12.28 19.46 -6.71
CA VAL A 236 -11.27 20.10 -5.85
C VAL A 236 -11.82 20.45 -4.48
N ASN A 237 -13.05 20.97 -4.44
CA ASN A 237 -13.59 21.70 -3.29
C ASN A 237 -14.60 20.90 -2.47
N HIS A 238 -15.36 19.99 -3.11
CA HIS A 238 -16.42 19.22 -2.45
C HIS A 238 -16.02 17.75 -2.27
N PRO A 239 -15.89 17.26 -1.02
CA PRO A 239 -15.55 15.86 -0.78
C PRO A 239 -16.68 14.92 -1.19
N GLY A 240 -16.36 13.89 -1.98
CA GLY A 240 -17.32 12.88 -2.42
C GLY A 240 -18.20 13.36 -3.57
N THR A 241 -17.68 14.23 -4.42
CA THR A 241 -18.25 14.49 -5.76
C THR A 241 -18.40 13.16 -6.50
N ASP A 242 -19.54 12.96 -7.16
CA ASP A 242 -19.78 11.75 -7.93
C ASP A 242 -19.31 11.87 -9.39
N LEU A 243 -19.32 10.74 -10.08
CA LEU A 243 -18.94 10.68 -11.49
C LEU A 243 -20.00 11.36 -12.38
N ASP A 244 -21.26 11.38 -11.96
CA ASP A 244 -22.38 11.99 -12.70
C ASP A 244 -22.20 13.49 -12.83
N TYR A 245 -21.63 14.15 -11.81
CA TYR A 245 -21.25 15.57 -11.90
C TYR A 245 -20.34 15.83 -13.11
N ILE A 246 -19.34 14.97 -13.34
CA ILE A 246 -18.42 15.10 -14.48
C ILE A 246 -19.17 14.96 -15.79
N TYR A 247 -20.05 13.95 -15.88
CA TYR A 247 -20.86 13.68 -17.08
C TYR A 247 -21.75 14.88 -17.43
N HIS A 248 -22.54 15.34 -16.47
CA HIS A 248 -23.49 16.44 -16.69
C HIS A 248 -22.77 17.76 -17.01
N THR A 249 -21.67 18.06 -16.31
CA THR A 249 -20.86 19.25 -16.59
C THR A 249 -20.29 19.20 -18.01
N ALA A 250 -19.71 18.05 -18.42
CA ALA A 250 -19.17 17.89 -19.77
C ALA A 250 -20.29 17.96 -20.85
N LYS A 251 -21.46 17.35 -20.59
CA LYS A 251 -22.60 17.35 -21.51
C LYS A 251 -23.15 18.75 -21.71
N ASN A 252 -23.25 19.54 -20.66
CA ASN A 252 -23.77 20.93 -20.73
C ASN A 252 -22.83 21.92 -21.42
N GLN A 253 -21.56 21.50 -21.65
CA GLN A 253 -20.52 22.34 -22.26
C GLN A 253 -20.01 21.80 -23.61
N LEU A 254 -20.80 20.95 -24.30
CA LEU A 254 -20.40 20.30 -25.56
C LEU A 254 -20.01 21.32 -26.65
N ASP A 255 -20.69 22.47 -26.72
CA ASP A 255 -20.42 23.53 -27.68
C ASP A 255 -19.20 24.40 -27.31
N GLY A 256 -18.61 24.14 -26.13
CA GLY A 256 -17.44 24.85 -25.62
C GLY A 256 -16.10 24.20 -26.05
N LYS A 257 -15.32 23.82 -25.05
CA LYS A 257 -13.99 23.23 -25.30
C LYS A 257 -14.10 21.81 -25.83
N LYS A 258 -13.32 21.48 -26.88
CA LYS A 258 -13.25 20.11 -27.48
C LYS A 258 -13.01 18.98 -26.49
N ILE A 259 -12.48 19.28 -25.28
CA ILE A 259 -12.23 18.27 -24.26
C ILE A 259 -13.51 17.67 -23.70
N PHE A 260 -14.61 18.45 -23.58
CA PHE A 260 -15.88 17.98 -23.09
C PHE A 260 -16.50 16.93 -24.03
N ALA A 261 -16.46 17.17 -25.34
CA ALA A 261 -16.90 16.21 -26.33
C ALA A 261 -16.09 14.90 -26.26
N LYS A 262 -14.77 14.98 -26.02
CA LYS A 262 -13.94 13.78 -25.83
C LYS A 262 -14.31 13.01 -24.55
N ILE A 263 -14.55 13.69 -23.43
CA ILE A 263 -14.99 13.04 -22.19
C ILE A 263 -16.28 12.26 -22.44
N ILE A 264 -17.28 12.86 -23.10
CA ILE A 264 -18.54 12.19 -23.41
C ILE A 264 -18.32 11.02 -24.38
N HIS A 265 -17.50 11.19 -25.42
CA HIS A 265 -17.17 10.12 -26.36
C HIS A 265 -16.50 8.92 -25.69
N GLU A 266 -15.63 9.17 -24.70
CA GLU A 266 -14.85 8.15 -23.96
C GLU A 266 -15.56 7.69 -22.68
N TRP A 267 -16.81 8.10 -22.44
CA TRP A 267 -17.48 7.97 -21.15
C TRP A 267 -17.50 6.55 -20.61
N LYS A 268 -17.85 5.58 -21.47
CA LYS A 268 -17.85 4.16 -21.07
C LYS A 268 -16.49 3.68 -20.52
N ARG A 269 -15.39 4.20 -21.08
CA ARG A 269 -14.02 3.91 -20.57
C ARG A 269 -13.82 4.56 -19.22
N VAL A 270 -14.25 5.80 -19.04
CA VAL A 270 -14.14 6.51 -17.75
C VAL A 270 -14.90 5.76 -16.66
N GLU A 271 -16.11 5.29 -16.93
CA GLU A 271 -16.89 4.47 -15.99
C GLU A 271 -16.20 3.14 -15.65
N THR A 272 -15.62 2.49 -16.66
CA THR A 272 -14.86 1.25 -16.45
C THR A 272 -13.62 1.52 -15.59
N ASN A 273 -12.81 2.54 -15.92
CA ASN A 273 -11.65 2.93 -15.13
C ASN A 273 -12.03 3.27 -13.69
N TYR A 274 -13.14 4.01 -13.49
CA TYR A 274 -13.64 4.35 -12.16
C TYR A 274 -13.92 3.10 -11.33
N LYS A 275 -14.64 2.13 -11.88
CA LYS A 275 -14.95 0.86 -11.21
C LYS A 275 -13.70 0.05 -10.86
N LEU A 276 -12.68 0.07 -11.73
CA LEU A 276 -11.44 -0.68 -11.53
C LEU A 276 -10.53 -0.08 -10.46
N MET A 277 -10.56 1.25 -10.29
CA MET A 277 -9.64 1.98 -9.40
C MET A 277 -10.29 2.48 -8.11
N ASP A 278 -11.60 2.23 -7.90
CA ASP A 278 -12.30 2.67 -6.68
C ASP A 278 -12.03 1.74 -5.51
N LEU A 279 -11.28 2.24 -4.54
CA LEU A 279 -11.00 1.55 -3.28
C LEU A 279 -12.03 1.86 -2.17
N HIS A 280 -13.00 2.74 -2.41
CA HIS A 280 -14.05 3.05 -1.43
C HIS A 280 -15.14 1.97 -1.42
N GLN A 281 -15.34 1.28 -2.55
CA GLN A 281 -16.26 0.16 -2.65
C GLN A 281 -15.52 -1.15 -2.36
N SER A 282 -16.00 -1.90 -1.38
CA SER A 282 -15.41 -3.18 -1.03
C SER A 282 -15.89 -4.26 -1.98
N VAL A 283 -14.96 -4.99 -2.57
CA VAL A 283 -15.23 -6.20 -3.36
C VAL A 283 -15.27 -7.46 -2.50
N LEU A 284 -14.94 -7.34 -1.21
CA LEU A 284 -14.91 -8.45 -0.26
C LEU A 284 -16.32 -8.90 0.10
N ASP A 285 -16.50 -10.22 0.18
CA ASP A 285 -17.70 -10.81 0.75
C ASP A 285 -17.69 -10.75 2.30
N ASP A 286 -18.77 -11.17 2.94
CA ASP A 286 -18.89 -11.07 4.40
C ASP A 286 -18.00 -12.09 5.14
N LYS A 287 -17.68 -13.23 4.53
CA LYS A 287 -16.75 -14.22 5.08
C LYS A 287 -15.32 -13.68 5.09
N GLU A 288 -14.92 -13.08 3.98
CA GLU A 288 -13.62 -12.43 3.82
C GLU A 288 -13.45 -11.28 4.82
N LYS A 289 -14.46 -10.40 4.93
CA LYS A 289 -14.48 -9.32 5.93
C LYS A 289 -14.34 -9.84 7.35
N ASN A 290 -15.11 -10.88 7.70
CA ASN A 290 -15.02 -11.49 9.03
C ASN A 290 -13.66 -12.10 9.31
N THR A 291 -13.03 -12.73 8.32
CA THR A 291 -11.66 -13.28 8.44
C THR A 291 -10.66 -12.16 8.76
N ILE A 292 -10.71 -11.05 8.03
CA ILE A 292 -9.82 -9.89 8.25
C ILE A 292 -10.06 -9.28 9.65
N LEU A 293 -11.32 -9.11 10.05
CA LEU A 293 -11.66 -8.56 11.37
C LEU A 293 -11.19 -9.48 12.51
N ASN A 294 -11.25 -10.80 12.32
CA ASN A 294 -10.76 -11.74 13.32
C ASN A 294 -9.25 -11.62 13.52
N ILE A 295 -8.48 -11.37 12.46
CA ILE A 295 -7.03 -11.14 12.57
C ILE A 295 -6.74 -9.89 13.41
N ILE A 296 -7.50 -8.80 13.22
CA ILE A 296 -7.34 -7.57 14.02
C ILE A 296 -7.67 -7.81 15.50
N LYS A 297 -8.58 -8.75 15.79
CA LYS A 297 -8.99 -9.09 17.16
C LYS A 297 -8.01 -10.02 17.87
N GLN A 298 -7.20 -10.77 17.10
CA GLN A 298 -6.19 -11.67 17.65
C GLN A 298 -5.13 -10.87 18.42
N ASP A 299 -4.50 -11.53 19.37
CA ASP A 299 -3.32 -10.99 20.03
C ASP A 299 -2.14 -10.90 19.07
N ILE A 300 -1.13 -10.10 19.43
CA ILE A 300 0.10 -9.99 18.63
C ILE A 300 0.88 -11.32 18.74
N PRO A 301 1.39 -11.87 17.61
CA PRO A 301 2.26 -13.03 17.64
C PRO A 301 3.53 -12.80 18.49
N ASP A 302 4.12 -13.88 18.97
CA ASP A 302 5.37 -13.80 19.72
C ASP A 302 6.56 -13.39 18.83
N LEU A 303 7.49 -12.64 19.40
CA LEU A 303 8.80 -12.44 18.80
C LEU A 303 9.68 -13.68 19.04
N GLN A 304 9.95 -14.43 17.99
CA GLN A 304 10.79 -15.62 17.98
C GLN A 304 12.23 -15.25 17.54
N ALA A 305 12.92 -14.42 18.35
CA ALA A 305 14.24 -13.88 17.97
C ALA A 305 15.27 -15.00 17.67
N GLY A 306 15.27 -16.10 18.43
CA GLY A 306 16.16 -17.24 18.19
C GLY A 306 15.90 -17.91 16.85
N ALA A 307 14.61 -18.14 16.50
CA ALA A 307 14.25 -18.69 15.19
C ALA A 307 14.62 -17.75 14.04
N PHE A 308 14.44 -16.45 14.22
CA PHE A 308 14.84 -15.44 13.23
C PHE A 308 16.36 -15.48 12.96
N LEU A 309 17.17 -15.52 14.02
CA LEU A 309 18.63 -15.61 13.90
C LEU A 309 19.09 -16.93 13.27
N HIS A 310 18.40 -18.04 13.58
CA HIS A 310 18.66 -19.33 12.95
C HIS A 310 18.35 -19.31 11.43
N LEU A 311 17.29 -18.63 11.00
CA LEU A 311 17.01 -18.42 9.57
C LEU A 311 18.16 -17.65 8.89
N LEU A 312 18.68 -16.58 9.52
CA LEU A 312 19.84 -15.84 8.98
C LEU A 312 21.08 -16.73 8.82
N ASP A 313 21.37 -17.58 9.83
CA ASP A 313 22.50 -18.51 9.75
C ASP A 313 22.32 -19.55 8.64
N ASN A 314 21.12 -20.13 8.51
CA ASN A 314 20.81 -21.08 7.44
C ASN A 314 20.97 -20.47 6.05
N ASP A 315 20.56 -19.23 5.87
CA ASP A 315 20.67 -18.51 4.59
C ASP A 315 22.07 -17.93 4.37
N LYS A 316 22.97 -18.10 5.35
CA LYS A 316 24.31 -17.49 5.34
C LYS A 316 24.26 -15.98 5.17
N ILE A 317 23.28 -15.33 5.79
CA ILE A 317 23.12 -13.89 5.80
C ILE A 317 23.70 -13.36 7.11
N GLU A 318 24.74 -12.53 7.03
CA GLU A 318 25.43 -11.97 8.21
C GLU A 318 24.50 -11.13 9.10
N GLY A 319 23.44 -10.55 8.53
CA GLY A 319 22.41 -9.82 9.27
C GLY A 319 21.55 -8.91 8.38
N VAL A 320 20.41 -8.55 8.91
CA VAL A 320 19.50 -7.58 8.24
C VAL A 320 20.17 -6.20 8.16
N THR A 321 20.84 -5.82 9.25
CA THR A 321 21.64 -4.59 9.39
C THR A 321 22.94 -4.93 10.12
N LYS A 322 23.85 -3.95 10.24
CA LYS A 322 25.08 -4.10 11.06
C LYS A 322 24.79 -4.41 12.54
N ASN A 323 23.60 -4.07 13.02
CA ASN A 323 23.11 -4.38 14.36
C ASN A 323 21.74 -5.05 14.26
N THR A 324 21.70 -6.37 14.03
CA THR A 324 20.49 -7.16 13.91
C THR A 324 19.71 -7.23 15.24
N GLU A 325 20.40 -7.27 16.38
CA GLU A 325 19.71 -7.25 17.69
C GLU A 325 18.97 -5.92 17.92
N GLY A 326 19.64 -4.79 17.65
CA GLY A 326 18.98 -3.48 17.72
C GLY A 326 17.86 -3.32 16.70
N TRP A 327 17.93 -4.03 15.57
CA TRP A 327 16.82 -4.10 14.62
C TRP A 327 15.65 -4.91 15.19
N LEU A 328 15.88 -6.05 15.83
CA LEU A 328 14.87 -6.87 16.49
C LEU A 328 14.21 -6.14 17.67
N GLU A 329 14.92 -5.24 18.35
CA GLU A 329 14.36 -4.45 19.45
C GLU A 329 13.20 -3.57 19.00
N ASN A 330 13.19 -3.07 17.76
CA ASN A 330 12.04 -2.34 17.23
C ASN A 330 10.74 -3.19 17.24
N PHE A 331 10.88 -4.51 17.13
CA PHE A 331 9.74 -5.43 17.15
C PHE A 331 9.41 -5.90 18.56
N ARG A 332 10.40 -6.00 19.46
CA ARG A 332 10.17 -6.32 20.88
C ARG A 332 9.21 -5.32 21.52
N GLN A 333 9.29 -4.04 21.13
CA GLN A 333 8.38 -3.00 21.60
C GLN A 333 6.90 -3.27 21.26
N LEU A 334 6.60 -4.02 20.21
CA LEU A 334 5.23 -4.43 19.87
C LEU A 334 4.67 -5.42 20.88
N THR A 335 5.50 -6.28 21.46
CA THR A 335 5.04 -7.33 22.40
C THR A 335 4.52 -6.75 23.72
N VAL A 336 4.81 -5.48 24.03
CA VAL A 336 4.25 -4.76 25.18
C VAL A 336 2.71 -4.60 25.06
N PHE A 337 2.18 -4.60 23.83
CA PHE A 337 0.74 -4.51 23.55
C PHE A 337 0.04 -5.87 23.51
N LYS A 338 0.77 -6.98 23.72
CA LYS A 338 0.20 -8.31 23.85
C LYS A 338 -0.65 -8.38 25.12
N LYS A 339 -1.83 -9.01 25.02
CA LYS A 339 -2.74 -9.23 26.14
C LYS A 339 -2.34 -10.41 27.00
#